data_6119845a974aef65a3912d3c9fb6c0eb
#
_entry.id   6119845a974aef65a3912d3c9fb6c0eb
#
_cell.length_a   1.000
_cell.length_b   1.000
_cell.length_c   1.000
_cell.angle_alpha   90.00
_cell.angle_beta   90.00
_cell.angle_gamma   90.00
#
_symmetry.space_group_name_H-M   'P 1'
#
loop_
_entity.id
_entity.type
_entity.pdbx_description
1 polymer ?
#
loop_
_entity_poly.entity_id
_entity_poly.type
_entity_poly.pdbx_seq_one_letter_code
_entity_poly.pdbx_strand_id
1 'polypeptide(L)'
;GTQGQTPTHPELLDWLARRFVHNGWSIKQLHRLIMNTAAYQLEAGGGPEQKLYGSFQPRRLSIEELRDTLLSLGQALDYSTPAGHPFPATRNYTQHNPFRANYDHNHRSVFLMTQRIQRRPLMALFDGADANASTGQRRLSNVPTQALYFLNNDFLHQQAAALAKRLAKRTAEPSGRIRQAHQLALGRPATGEEVAQAHEFITAYTTAADEARAWDAWCRVLLGSNEFLYVN
;
A
#
# COMPACT_ATOMS: atom_id res chain seq x y z
N GLY A 1 9.08 18.42 20.36
CA GLY A 1 8.81 19.22 21.55
C GLY A 1 9.30 18.52 22.80
N THR A 2 9.19 19.15 23.93
CA THR A 2 9.67 18.63 25.24
C THR A 2 8.99 17.34 25.73
N GLN A 3 7.89 16.93 25.08
CA GLN A 3 7.16 15.69 25.39
C GLN A 3 7.49 14.54 24.43
N GLY A 4 8.43 14.72 23.50
CA GLY A 4 8.91 13.66 22.64
C GLY A 4 9.82 12.68 23.38
N GLN A 5 10.00 11.49 22.81
CA GLN A 5 10.98 10.53 23.33
C GLN A 5 12.40 11.08 23.14
N THR A 6 13.26 10.79 24.11
CA THR A 6 14.69 11.11 23.99
C THR A 6 15.28 10.32 22.80
N PRO A 7 16.02 10.97 21.90
CA PRO A 7 16.64 10.27 20.79
C PRO A 7 17.65 9.23 21.26
N THR A 8 17.63 8.05 20.64
CA THR A 8 18.57 6.96 20.94
C THR A 8 19.98 7.24 20.43
N HIS A 9 20.09 8.08 19.39
CA HIS A 9 21.33 8.46 18.73
C HIS A 9 21.38 9.98 18.53
N PRO A 10 21.59 10.78 19.59
CA PRO A 10 21.56 12.24 19.52
C PRO A 10 22.59 12.81 18.53
N GLU A 11 23.78 12.26 18.49
CA GLU A 11 24.84 12.69 17.57
C GLU A 11 24.46 12.47 16.09
N LEU A 12 23.80 11.35 15.78
CA LEU A 12 23.29 11.08 14.45
C LEU A 12 22.18 12.08 14.08
N LEU A 13 21.28 12.38 14.99
CA LEU A 13 20.21 13.36 14.78
C LEU A 13 20.80 14.75 14.49
N ASP A 14 21.79 15.19 15.26
CA ASP A 14 22.48 16.46 15.06
C ASP A 14 23.23 16.50 13.72
N TRP A 15 23.87 15.40 13.36
CA TRP A 15 24.57 15.30 12.07
C TRP A 15 23.59 15.39 10.91
N LEU A 16 22.47 14.67 10.96
CA LEU A 16 21.42 14.73 9.94
C LEU A 16 20.83 16.13 9.81
N ALA A 17 20.57 16.81 10.94
CA ALA A 17 20.06 18.18 10.96
C ALA A 17 21.04 19.15 10.28
N ARG A 18 22.32 19.10 10.64
CA ARG A 18 23.37 19.94 10.01
C ARG A 18 23.51 19.64 8.52
N ARG A 19 23.47 18.36 8.15
CA ARG A 19 23.55 17.95 6.75
C ARG A 19 22.35 18.43 5.93
N PHE A 20 21.15 18.39 6.52
CA PHE A 20 19.94 18.89 5.90
C PHE A 20 20.00 20.39 5.60
N VAL A 21 20.45 21.17 6.60
CA VAL A 21 20.64 22.62 6.42
C VAL A 21 21.71 22.92 5.35
N HIS A 22 22.87 22.23 5.44
CA HIS A 22 23.97 22.40 4.49
C HIS A 22 23.56 22.07 3.04
N ASN A 23 22.69 21.08 2.86
CA ASN A 23 22.16 20.69 1.55
C ASN A 23 20.96 21.56 1.09
N GLY A 24 20.78 22.76 1.62
CA GLY A 24 19.75 23.70 1.23
C GLY A 24 18.32 23.26 1.55
N TRP A 25 18.12 22.58 2.68
CA TRP A 25 16.80 22.12 3.15
C TRP A 25 16.11 21.14 2.20
N SER A 26 16.87 20.37 1.43
CA SER A 26 16.34 19.46 0.42
C SER A 26 15.87 18.15 1.06
N ILE A 27 14.56 18.00 1.21
CA ILE A 27 13.92 16.77 1.71
C ILE A 27 14.26 15.56 0.82
N LYS A 28 14.30 15.75 -0.51
CA LYS A 28 14.68 14.65 -1.44
C LYS A 28 16.09 14.15 -1.23
N GLN A 29 17.05 15.06 -0.96
CA GLN A 29 18.43 14.65 -0.66
C GLN A 29 18.54 13.95 0.67
N LEU A 30 17.81 14.40 1.70
CA LEU A 30 17.75 13.72 2.99
C LEU A 30 17.16 12.31 2.87
N HIS A 31 16.04 12.15 2.17
CA HIS A 31 15.46 10.82 1.93
C HIS A 31 16.44 9.91 1.19
N ARG A 32 17.08 10.40 0.12
CA ARG A 32 18.07 9.60 -0.62
C ARG A 32 19.25 9.18 0.26
N LEU A 33 19.70 10.07 1.13
CA LEU A 33 20.76 9.77 2.08
C LEU A 33 20.36 8.62 3.03
N ILE A 34 19.18 8.73 3.66
CA ILE A 34 18.66 7.71 4.59
C ILE A 34 18.45 6.37 3.88
N MET A 35 17.80 6.38 2.71
CA MET A 35 17.50 5.14 1.97
C MET A 35 18.74 4.40 1.47
N ASN A 36 19.87 5.08 1.28
CA ASN A 36 21.14 4.48 0.88
C ASN A 36 21.97 4.00 2.07
N THR A 37 21.50 4.13 3.31
CA THR A 37 22.21 3.59 4.48
C THR A 37 22.01 2.09 4.64
N ALA A 38 23.00 1.40 5.20
CA ALA A 38 22.86 -0.01 5.57
C ALA A 38 21.70 -0.25 6.54
N ALA A 39 21.44 0.68 7.47
CA ALA A 39 20.33 0.58 8.41
C ALA A 39 18.94 0.53 7.71
N TYR A 40 18.77 1.19 6.57
CA TYR A 40 17.53 1.14 5.79
C TYR A 40 17.35 -0.17 5.02
N GLN A 41 18.45 -0.89 4.75
CA GLN A 41 18.48 -2.11 3.95
C GLN A 41 18.54 -3.38 4.80
N LEU A 42 18.38 -3.27 6.11
CA LEU A 42 18.36 -4.41 7.02
C LEU A 42 17.12 -5.28 6.80
N GLU A 43 17.31 -6.58 6.96
CA GLU A 43 16.21 -7.54 6.95
C GLU A 43 15.28 -7.32 8.16
N ALA A 44 14.04 -7.81 8.00
CA ALA A 44 13.09 -7.83 9.08
C ALA A 44 13.59 -8.73 10.22
N GLY A 45 13.52 -8.22 11.44
CA GLY A 45 13.97 -8.94 12.63
C GLY A 45 13.21 -8.50 13.87
N GLY A 46 13.31 -9.30 14.92
CA GLY A 46 12.76 -9.03 16.25
C GLY A 46 13.88 -8.86 17.29
N GLY A 47 13.54 -8.22 18.41
CA GLY A 47 14.43 -8.13 19.56
C GLY A 47 14.75 -6.71 20.00
N PRO A 48 15.57 -6.56 21.04
CA PRO A 48 15.89 -5.25 21.64
C PRO A 48 16.63 -4.32 20.69
N GLU A 49 17.29 -4.86 19.67
CA GLU A 49 18.06 -4.10 18.67
C GLU A 49 17.18 -3.25 17.73
N GLN A 50 15.88 -3.56 17.63
CA GLN A 50 14.94 -2.77 16.83
C GLN A 50 14.92 -1.28 17.24
N LYS A 51 14.99 -0.99 18.53
CA LYS A 51 15.02 0.38 19.05
C LYS A 51 16.30 1.15 18.64
N LEU A 52 17.34 0.43 18.28
CA LEU A 52 18.63 0.97 17.86
C LEU A 52 18.83 0.92 16.33
N TYR A 53 17.76 0.67 15.57
CA TYR A 53 17.82 0.49 14.11
C TYR A 53 18.70 -0.69 13.67
N GLY A 54 18.83 -1.72 14.50
CA GLY A 54 19.59 -2.94 14.19
C GLY A 54 18.86 -3.96 13.32
N SER A 55 17.55 -3.77 13.11
CA SER A 55 16.72 -4.57 12.20
C SER A 55 15.54 -3.76 11.70
N PHE A 56 14.98 -4.16 10.54
CA PHE A 56 13.73 -3.58 10.06
C PHE A 56 12.55 -4.10 10.89
N GLN A 57 11.64 -3.21 11.27
CA GLN A 57 10.40 -3.61 11.95
C GLN A 57 9.30 -3.87 10.91
N PRO A 58 8.82 -5.12 10.78
CA PRO A 58 7.71 -5.42 9.88
C PRO A 58 6.52 -4.52 10.19
N ARG A 59 5.94 -3.93 9.16
CA ARG A 59 4.76 -3.10 9.29
C ARG A 59 3.73 -3.40 8.22
N ARG A 60 2.46 -3.29 8.58
CA ARG A 60 1.40 -3.36 7.58
C ARG A 60 1.46 -2.12 6.68
N LEU A 61 1.14 -2.31 5.41
CA LEU A 61 0.93 -1.20 4.48
C LEU A 61 -0.18 -0.29 5.01
N SER A 62 0.04 1.01 4.96
CA SER A 62 -1.04 1.99 5.15
C SER A 62 -2.07 1.85 4.04
N ILE A 63 -3.29 2.34 4.27
CA ILE A 63 -4.34 2.22 3.26
C ILE A 63 -3.99 2.95 1.96
N GLU A 64 -3.25 4.06 2.06
CA GLU A 64 -2.77 4.80 0.90
C GLU A 64 -1.75 3.98 0.11
N GLU A 65 -0.79 3.35 0.79
CA GLU A 65 0.19 2.45 0.16
C GLU A 65 -0.50 1.24 -0.46
N LEU A 66 -1.42 0.61 0.27
CA LEU A 66 -2.17 -0.55 -0.21
C LEU A 66 -2.97 -0.24 -1.49
N ARG A 67 -3.73 0.85 -1.48
CA ARG A 67 -4.52 1.26 -2.65
C ARG A 67 -3.63 1.59 -3.85
N ASP A 68 -2.57 2.37 -3.63
CA ASP A 68 -1.67 2.77 -4.72
C ASP A 68 -0.89 1.56 -5.27
N THR A 69 -0.51 0.61 -4.43
CA THR A 69 0.11 -0.66 -4.85
C THR A 69 -0.85 -1.49 -5.70
N LEU A 70 -2.10 -1.66 -5.26
CA LEU A 70 -3.12 -2.39 -6.02
C LEU A 70 -3.36 -1.76 -7.40
N LEU A 71 -3.51 -0.43 -7.47
CA LEU A 71 -3.64 0.29 -8.73
C LEU A 71 -2.40 0.15 -9.62
N SER A 72 -1.20 0.17 -9.05
CA SER A 72 0.05 -0.01 -9.77
C SER A 72 0.20 -1.41 -10.36
N LEU A 73 -0.16 -2.44 -9.60
CA LEU A 73 -0.16 -3.83 -10.05
C LEU A 73 -1.15 -4.05 -11.20
N GLY A 74 -2.34 -3.46 -11.10
CA GLY A 74 -3.36 -3.45 -12.15
C GLY A 74 -3.05 -2.52 -13.33
N GLN A 75 -1.94 -1.76 -13.30
CA GLN A 75 -1.57 -0.75 -14.31
C GLN A 75 -2.61 0.36 -14.47
N ALA A 76 -3.36 0.66 -13.42
CA ALA A 76 -4.39 1.68 -13.39
C ALA A 76 -3.96 2.96 -12.65
N LEU A 77 -2.81 2.95 -11.95
CA LEU A 77 -2.33 4.10 -11.19
C LEU A 77 -1.88 5.24 -12.12
N ASP A 78 -2.50 6.39 -11.95
CA ASP A 78 -2.11 7.61 -12.65
C ASP A 78 -1.16 8.43 -11.75
N TYR A 79 0.07 8.63 -12.23
CA TYR A 79 1.11 9.38 -11.54
C TYR A 79 1.03 10.89 -11.76
N SER A 80 0.15 11.38 -12.63
CA SER A 80 -0.03 12.81 -12.87
C SER A 80 -0.66 13.49 -11.65
N THR A 81 -0.42 14.81 -11.53
CA THR A 81 -1.11 15.62 -10.53
C THR A 81 -2.49 15.97 -11.05
N PRO A 82 -3.59 15.58 -10.35
CA PRO A 82 -4.93 15.91 -10.79
C PRO A 82 -5.21 17.41 -10.68
N ALA A 83 -6.18 17.89 -11.44
CA ALA A 83 -6.79 19.18 -11.20
C ALA A 83 -7.47 19.24 -9.83
N GLY A 84 -7.75 20.43 -9.32
CA GLY A 84 -8.52 20.59 -8.08
C GLY A 84 -9.89 19.91 -8.16
N HIS A 85 -10.42 19.47 -7.00
CA HIS A 85 -11.74 18.89 -6.95
C HIS A 85 -12.83 19.87 -7.38
N PRO A 86 -13.76 19.46 -8.25
CA PRO A 86 -14.83 20.34 -8.69
C PRO A 86 -15.85 20.56 -7.55
N PHE A 87 -15.93 21.78 -7.06
CA PHE A 87 -17.03 22.19 -6.18
C PHE A 87 -18.09 22.86 -7.05
N PRO A 88 -19.33 22.33 -7.11
CA PRO A 88 -20.37 22.96 -7.90
C PRO A 88 -20.65 24.40 -7.42
N ALA A 89 -20.37 25.39 -8.26
CA ALA A 89 -20.51 26.81 -7.92
C ALA A 89 -21.96 27.26 -7.65
N THR A 90 -22.93 26.48 -8.09
CA THR A 90 -24.36 26.79 -8.00
C THR A 90 -25.02 26.39 -6.69
N ARG A 91 -24.30 25.74 -5.77
CA ARG A 91 -24.87 25.28 -4.49
C ARG A 91 -24.26 26.05 -3.32
N ASN A 92 -25.10 26.63 -2.51
CA ASN A 92 -24.71 27.16 -1.21
C ASN A 92 -24.56 26.02 -0.22
N TYR A 93 -23.33 25.77 0.25
CA TYR A 93 -23.07 24.79 1.30
C TYR A 93 -23.18 25.48 2.65
N THR A 94 -23.95 24.90 3.56
CA THR A 94 -24.14 25.40 4.92
C THR A 94 -23.86 24.31 5.93
N GLN A 95 -23.84 24.64 7.21
CA GLN A 95 -23.71 23.67 8.29
C GLN A 95 -24.80 22.58 8.23
N HIS A 96 -26.03 22.94 7.80
CA HIS A 96 -27.16 22.02 7.68
C HIS A 96 -27.21 21.31 6.31
N ASN A 97 -26.55 21.83 5.31
CA ASN A 97 -26.46 21.23 3.98
C ASN A 97 -25.00 21.21 3.50
N PRO A 98 -24.14 20.40 4.14
CA PRO A 98 -22.73 20.34 3.80
C PRO A 98 -22.47 19.62 2.47
N PHE A 99 -21.35 19.95 1.84
CA PHE A 99 -20.88 19.20 0.69
C PHE A 99 -20.49 17.77 1.09
N ARG A 100 -21.07 16.76 0.42
CA ARG A 100 -20.88 15.35 0.76
C ARG A 100 -20.37 14.49 -0.41
N ALA A 101 -20.13 15.05 -1.58
CA ALA A 101 -19.64 14.28 -2.70
C ALA A 101 -18.20 13.86 -2.49
N ASN A 102 -17.89 12.58 -2.80
CA ASN A 102 -16.53 12.07 -2.93
C ASN A 102 -16.27 11.80 -4.41
N TYR A 103 -15.13 12.25 -4.90
CA TYR A 103 -14.71 12.00 -6.27
C TYR A 103 -13.66 10.89 -6.28
N ASP A 104 -13.95 9.82 -6.99
CA ASP A 104 -13.02 8.71 -7.18
C ASP A 104 -12.19 8.95 -8.43
N HIS A 105 -10.92 8.60 -8.35
CA HIS A 105 -9.96 8.71 -9.43
C HIS A 105 -8.83 7.72 -9.19
N ASN A 106 -8.02 7.45 -10.21
CA ASN A 106 -6.90 6.53 -10.12
C ASN A 106 -5.55 7.21 -9.86
N HIS A 107 -5.52 8.50 -9.58
CA HIS A 107 -4.30 9.15 -9.10
C HIS A 107 -3.90 8.62 -7.73
N ARG A 108 -2.67 8.92 -7.32
CA ARG A 108 -2.13 8.54 -6.01
C ARG A 108 -3.09 8.95 -4.87
N SER A 109 -3.17 8.10 -3.86
CA SER A 109 -4.08 8.28 -2.73
C SER A 109 -3.89 9.58 -1.96
N VAL A 110 -2.69 10.18 -2.03
CA VAL A 110 -2.43 11.51 -1.43
C VAL A 110 -3.32 12.61 -2.01
N PHE A 111 -3.85 12.43 -3.22
CA PHE A 111 -4.76 13.38 -3.87
C PHE A 111 -6.24 13.09 -3.63
N LEU A 112 -6.59 12.05 -2.88
CA LEU A 112 -7.98 11.76 -2.56
C LEU A 112 -8.56 12.87 -1.68
N MET A 113 -9.75 13.35 -2.05
CA MET A 113 -10.48 14.33 -1.25
C MET A 113 -10.75 13.77 0.14
N THR A 114 -10.36 14.53 1.17
CA THR A 114 -10.62 14.22 2.57
C THR A 114 -11.65 15.21 3.12
N GLN A 115 -12.74 14.69 3.70
CA GLN A 115 -13.81 15.49 4.26
C GLN A 115 -13.97 15.19 5.75
N ARG A 116 -14.24 16.24 6.56
CA ARG A 116 -14.51 16.09 8.00
C ARG A 116 -15.81 15.39 8.29
N ILE A 117 -16.83 15.65 7.47
CA ILE A 117 -18.20 15.16 7.68
C ILE A 117 -18.48 13.81 7.06
N GLN A 118 -17.62 13.35 6.13
CA GLN A 118 -17.80 12.08 5.45
C GLN A 118 -16.45 11.44 5.15
N ARG A 119 -16.09 10.46 5.97
CA ARG A 119 -14.89 9.67 5.73
C ARG A 119 -15.13 8.67 4.58
N ARG A 120 -14.13 8.45 3.76
CA ARG A 120 -14.17 7.38 2.76
C ARG A 120 -14.21 6.02 3.46
N PRO A 121 -15.17 5.12 3.13
CA PRO A 121 -15.31 3.84 3.82
C PRO A 121 -14.01 3.01 3.81
N LEU A 122 -13.33 2.93 2.66
CA LEU A 122 -12.06 2.21 2.55
C LEU A 122 -10.98 2.78 3.48
N MET A 123 -10.83 4.11 3.51
CA MET A 123 -9.85 4.76 4.38
C MET A 123 -10.18 4.53 5.86
N ALA A 124 -11.47 4.56 6.22
CA ALA A 124 -11.91 4.31 7.59
C ALA A 124 -11.70 2.86 8.02
N LEU A 125 -11.94 1.90 7.12
CA LEU A 125 -11.78 0.46 7.37
C LEU A 125 -10.33 0.08 7.69
N PHE A 126 -9.35 0.75 7.06
CA PHE A 126 -7.92 0.46 7.20
C PHE A 126 -7.15 1.53 7.98
N ASP A 127 -7.80 2.19 8.93
CA ASP A 127 -7.19 3.15 9.85
C ASP A 127 -6.57 4.37 9.16
N GLY A 128 -7.12 4.79 8.02
CA GLY A 128 -6.71 6.02 7.34
C GLY A 128 -6.88 7.25 8.24
N ALA A 129 -6.14 8.31 7.96
CA ALA A 129 -6.14 9.53 8.74
C ALA A 129 -7.55 10.10 8.93
N ASP A 130 -7.85 10.55 10.14
CA ASP A 130 -9.09 11.25 10.47
C ASP A 130 -8.90 12.77 10.34
N ALA A 131 -9.66 13.39 9.45
CA ALA A 131 -9.59 14.83 9.24
C ALA A 131 -10.05 15.67 10.46
N ASN A 132 -10.69 15.03 11.43
CA ASN A 132 -11.19 15.68 12.65
C ASN A 132 -10.21 15.62 13.82
N ALA A 133 -9.12 14.83 13.71
CA ALA A 133 -8.19 14.62 14.80
C ALA A 133 -6.75 14.86 14.35
N SER A 134 -5.98 15.52 15.22
CA SER A 134 -4.53 15.54 15.09
C SER A 134 -3.98 14.19 15.57
N THR A 135 -3.32 13.46 14.67
CA THR A 135 -2.83 12.10 14.94
C THR A 135 -1.32 12.07 14.77
N GLY A 136 -0.58 11.97 15.86
CA GLY A 136 0.87 11.87 15.84
C GLY A 136 1.37 10.53 15.31
N GLN A 137 0.64 9.45 15.60
CA GLN A 137 0.91 8.10 15.11
C GLN A 137 -0.40 7.39 14.78
N ARG A 138 -0.48 6.80 13.60
CA ARG A 138 -1.68 6.02 13.21
C ARG A 138 -1.76 4.74 14.02
N ARG A 139 -2.98 4.39 14.44
CA ARG A 139 -3.25 3.06 14.96
C ARG A 139 -3.33 2.09 13.79
N LEU A 140 -2.92 0.87 14.00
CA LEU A 140 -3.09 -0.23 13.05
C LEU A 140 -3.98 -1.26 13.72
N SER A 141 -5.24 -1.32 13.29
CA SER A 141 -6.18 -2.35 13.75
C SER A 141 -6.06 -3.60 12.87
N ASN A 142 -6.37 -4.74 13.45
CA ASN A 142 -6.55 -5.98 12.70
C ASN A 142 -7.95 -6.52 13.04
N VAL A 143 -8.89 -6.30 12.14
CA VAL A 143 -10.29 -6.65 12.34
C VAL A 143 -10.83 -7.54 11.22
N PRO A 144 -11.75 -8.47 11.51
CA PRO A 144 -12.28 -9.41 10.51
C PRO A 144 -12.89 -8.74 9.27
N THR A 145 -13.43 -7.53 9.42
CA THR A 145 -13.99 -6.77 8.30
C THR A 145 -12.97 -6.37 7.25
N GLN A 146 -11.68 -6.24 7.61
CA GLN A 146 -10.61 -6.01 6.65
C GLN A 146 -10.35 -7.26 5.78
N ALA A 147 -10.39 -8.46 6.38
CA ALA A 147 -10.30 -9.71 5.64
C ALA A 147 -11.51 -9.91 4.70
N LEU A 148 -12.71 -9.60 5.19
CA LEU A 148 -13.92 -9.64 4.35
C LEU A 148 -13.86 -8.66 3.17
N TYR A 149 -13.20 -7.53 3.34
CA TYR A 149 -12.95 -6.60 2.24
C TYR A 149 -12.15 -7.27 1.12
N PHE A 150 -11.06 -7.96 1.45
CA PHE A 150 -10.25 -8.67 0.44
C PHE A 150 -11.01 -9.79 -0.27
N LEU A 151 -11.97 -10.41 0.41
CA LEU A 151 -12.79 -11.47 -0.19
C LEU A 151 -13.88 -10.95 -1.12
N ASN A 152 -14.49 -9.79 -0.83
CA ASN A 152 -15.75 -9.38 -1.44
C ASN A 152 -15.71 -8.03 -2.18
N ASN A 153 -14.61 -7.29 -2.12
CA ASN A 153 -14.63 -5.95 -2.69
C ASN A 153 -14.30 -5.90 -4.18
N ASP A 154 -15.16 -5.29 -4.97
CA ASP A 154 -15.02 -5.18 -6.43
C ASP A 154 -13.72 -4.48 -6.85
N PHE A 155 -13.25 -3.48 -6.11
CA PHE A 155 -12.00 -2.79 -6.42
C PHE A 155 -10.82 -3.76 -6.40
N LEU A 156 -10.71 -4.60 -5.37
CA LEU A 156 -9.66 -5.62 -5.30
C LEU A 156 -9.79 -6.64 -6.43
N HIS A 157 -11.02 -7.11 -6.69
CA HIS A 157 -11.28 -8.08 -7.77
C HIS A 157 -10.87 -7.54 -9.13
N GLN A 158 -11.18 -6.27 -9.42
CA GLN A 158 -10.76 -5.60 -10.65
C GLN A 158 -9.23 -5.50 -10.77
N GLN A 159 -8.52 -5.15 -9.69
CA GLN A 159 -7.06 -5.06 -9.72
C GLN A 159 -6.41 -6.45 -9.86
N ALA A 160 -6.96 -7.48 -9.23
CA ALA A 160 -6.50 -8.86 -9.39
C ALA A 160 -6.68 -9.37 -10.83
N ALA A 161 -7.84 -9.14 -11.44
CA ALA A 161 -8.10 -9.48 -12.84
C ALA A 161 -7.18 -8.69 -13.81
N ALA A 162 -6.93 -7.42 -13.52
CA ALA A 162 -5.98 -6.61 -14.29
C ALA A 162 -4.54 -7.14 -14.18
N LEU A 163 -4.12 -7.55 -12.97
CA LEU A 163 -2.83 -8.21 -12.75
C LEU A 163 -2.74 -9.51 -13.55
N ALA A 164 -3.74 -10.39 -13.49
CA ALA A 164 -3.77 -11.64 -14.24
C ALA A 164 -3.62 -11.39 -15.76
N LYS A 165 -4.35 -10.42 -16.31
CA LYS A 165 -4.21 -10.00 -17.72
C LYS A 165 -2.83 -9.46 -18.05
N ARG A 166 -2.23 -8.68 -17.14
CA ARG A 166 -0.86 -8.16 -17.29
C ARG A 166 0.16 -9.29 -17.36
N LEU A 167 0.04 -10.30 -16.51
CA LEU A 167 0.92 -11.48 -16.47
C LEU A 167 0.78 -12.30 -17.77
N ALA A 168 -0.44 -12.56 -18.24
CA ALA A 168 -0.70 -13.28 -19.47
C ALA A 168 -0.10 -12.62 -20.72
N LYS A 169 -0.03 -11.28 -20.75
CA LYS A 169 0.62 -10.53 -21.83
C LYS A 169 2.13 -10.63 -21.83
N ARG A 170 2.75 -10.91 -20.67
CA ARG A 170 4.21 -10.90 -20.51
C ARG A 170 4.85 -12.26 -20.77
N THR A 171 4.16 -13.33 -20.40
CA THR A 171 4.64 -14.70 -20.63
C THR A 171 3.48 -15.66 -20.83
N ALA A 172 3.64 -16.58 -21.77
CA ALA A 172 2.68 -17.66 -22.01
C ALA A 172 2.84 -18.81 -21.00
N GLU A 173 4.05 -18.99 -20.46
CA GLU A 173 4.40 -20.11 -19.59
C GLU A 173 3.83 -19.87 -18.18
N PRO A 174 2.98 -20.80 -17.65
CA PRO A 174 2.31 -20.64 -16.35
C PRO A 174 3.25 -20.42 -15.17
N SER A 175 4.31 -21.19 -15.04
CA SER A 175 5.28 -21.00 -13.94
C SER A 175 6.00 -19.65 -14.03
N GLY A 176 6.22 -19.16 -15.25
CA GLY A 176 6.76 -17.83 -15.48
C GLY A 176 5.81 -16.73 -14.99
N ARG A 177 4.49 -16.87 -15.23
CA ARG A 177 3.46 -15.97 -14.72
C ARG A 177 3.45 -15.94 -13.19
N ILE A 178 3.53 -17.10 -12.54
CA ILE A 178 3.55 -17.22 -11.07
C ILE A 178 4.78 -16.53 -10.50
N ARG A 179 5.98 -16.83 -11.01
CA ARG A 179 7.23 -16.18 -10.55
C ARG A 179 7.18 -14.67 -10.72
N GLN A 180 6.64 -14.21 -11.85
CA GLN A 180 6.50 -12.78 -12.11
C GLN A 180 5.47 -12.10 -11.19
N ALA A 181 4.38 -12.79 -10.85
CA ALA A 181 3.40 -12.27 -9.90
C ALA A 181 4.02 -12.05 -8.51
N HIS A 182 4.79 -13.02 -8.00
CA HIS A 182 5.51 -12.89 -6.74
C HIS A 182 6.52 -11.74 -6.78
N GLN A 183 7.31 -11.65 -7.86
CA GLN A 183 8.27 -10.56 -8.02
C GLN A 183 7.60 -9.17 -8.03
N LEU A 184 6.42 -9.05 -8.65
CA LEU A 184 5.68 -7.78 -8.73
C LEU A 184 4.98 -7.44 -7.42
N ALA A 185 4.35 -8.43 -6.78
CA ALA A 185 3.50 -8.22 -5.61
C ALA A 185 4.30 -8.28 -4.30
N LEU A 186 5.28 -9.17 -4.20
CA LEU A 186 6.02 -9.47 -2.96
C LEU A 186 7.48 -9.00 -3.00
N GLY A 187 7.98 -8.56 -4.17
CA GLY A 187 9.36 -8.08 -4.33
C GLY A 187 10.42 -9.19 -4.37
N ARG A 188 10.01 -10.47 -4.31
CA ARG A 188 10.91 -11.63 -4.32
C ARG A 188 10.47 -12.69 -5.34
N PRO A 189 11.38 -13.58 -5.76
CA PRO A 189 10.98 -14.71 -6.58
C PRO A 189 10.13 -15.72 -5.79
N ALA A 190 9.23 -16.41 -6.50
CA ALA A 190 8.51 -17.54 -5.93
C ALA A 190 9.45 -18.73 -5.71
N THR A 191 9.26 -19.46 -4.61
CA THR A 191 9.91 -20.75 -4.36
C THR A 191 9.33 -21.84 -5.27
N GLY A 192 10.01 -22.98 -5.37
CA GLY A 192 9.49 -24.14 -6.12
C GLY A 192 8.16 -24.66 -5.56
N GLU A 193 8.00 -24.63 -4.24
CA GLU A 193 6.79 -25.05 -3.56
C GLU A 193 5.61 -24.08 -3.85
N GLU A 194 5.83 -22.78 -3.77
CA GLU A 194 4.81 -21.77 -4.11
C GLU A 194 4.36 -21.88 -5.56
N VAL A 195 5.28 -22.18 -6.48
CA VAL A 195 4.92 -22.43 -7.89
C VAL A 195 4.05 -23.68 -8.00
N ALA A 196 4.37 -24.78 -7.30
CA ALA A 196 3.58 -26.01 -7.32
C ALA A 196 2.18 -25.80 -6.74
N GLN A 197 2.07 -25.16 -5.58
CA GLN A 197 0.78 -24.81 -4.94
C GLN A 197 -0.09 -23.91 -5.83
N ALA A 198 0.51 -22.92 -6.46
CA ALA A 198 -0.21 -22.05 -7.39
C ALA A 198 -0.74 -22.82 -8.60
N HIS A 199 0.04 -23.73 -9.17
CA HIS A 199 -0.40 -24.61 -10.24
C HIS A 199 -1.55 -25.52 -9.84
N GLU A 200 -1.45 -26.13 -8.68
CA GLU A 200 -2.52 -26.98 -8.12
C GLU A 200 -3.81 -26.19 -7.98
N PHE A 201 -3.76 -25.00 -7.37
CA PHE A 201 -4.91 -24.12 -7.22
C PHE A 201 -5.53 -23.75 -8.56
N ILE A 202 -4.73 -23.26 -9.52
CA ILE A 202 -5.23 -22.83 -10.84
C ILE A 202 -5.85 -24.00 -11.58
N THR A 203 -5.23 -25.18 -11.56
CA THR A 203 -5.73 -26.39 -12.22
C THR A 203 -7.05 -26.84 -11.60
N ALA A 204 -7.12 -26.91 -10.27
CA ALA A 204 -8.36 -27.29 -9.56
C ALA A 204 -9.50 -26.31 -9.83
N TYR A 205 -9.20 -25.00 -9.89
CA TYR A 205 -10.20 -23.97 -10.16
C TYR A 205 -10.66 -23.98 -11.61
N THR A 206 -9.79 -24.31 -12.56
CA THR A 206 -10.12 -24.38 -13.99
C THR A 206 -11.12 -25.50 -14.29
N THR A 207 -11.18 -26.57 -13.48
CA THR A 207 -12.21 -27.60 -13.63
C THR A 207 -13.63 -27.10 -13.34
N ALA A 208 -13.78 -26.05 -12.53
CA ALA A 208 -15.05 -25.44 -12.14
C ALA A 208 -15.35 -24.13 -12.90
N ALA A 209 -14.35 -23.52 -13.55
CA ALA A 209 -14.46 -22.25 -14.26
C ALA A 209 -13.52 -22.23 -15.48
N ASP A 210 -13.52 -21.13 -16.24
CA ASP A 210 -12.54 -20.93 -17.29
C ASP A 210 -11.14 -20.57 -16.72
N GLU A 211 -10.10 -20.77 -17.54
CA GLU A 211 -8.72 -20.50 -17.15
C GLU A 211 -8.51 -19.04 -16.71
N ALA A 212 -9.15 -18.08 -17.37
CA ALA A 212 -9.00 -16.67 -17.04
C ALA A 212 -9.51 -16.38 -15.63
N ARG A 213 -10.66 -16.95 -15.24
CA ARG A 213 -11.20 -16.83 -13.89
C ARG A 213 -10.35 -17.54 -12.85
N ALA A 214 -9.70 -18.65 -13.20
CA ALA A 214 -8.76 -19.32 -12.30
C ALA A 214 -7.56 -18.42 -11.97
N TRP A 215 -6.99 -17.75 -12.97
CA TRP A 215 -5.91 -16.78 -12.79
C TRP A 215 -6.36 -15.56 -11.99
N ASP A 216 -7.55 -15.02 -12.25
CA ASP A 216 -8.12 -13.92 -11.47
C ASP A 216 -8.29 -14.31 -9.98
N ALA A 217 -8.81 -15.52 -9.74
CA ALA A 217 -8.99 -16.05 -8.38
C ALA A 217 -7.64 -16.23 -7.66
N TRP A 218 -6.64 -16.80 -8.33
CA TRP A 218 -5.31 -16.97 -7.76
C TRP A 218 -4.64 -15.62 -7.46
N CYS A 219 -4.73 -14.65 -8.37
CA CYS A 219 -4.23 -13.29 -8.08
C CYS A 219 -4.92 -12.65 -6.87
N ARG A 220 -6.22 -12.90 -6.65
CA ARG A 220 -6.91 -12.45 -5.42
C ARG A 220 -6.33 -13.08 -4.16
N VAL A 221 -6.03 -14.38 -4.20
CA VAL A 221 -5.38 -15.07 -3.08
C VAL A 221 -4.02 -14.44 -2.78
N LEU A 222 -3.20 -14.22 -3.80
CA LEU A 222 -1.88 -13.59 -3.66
C LEU A 222 -1.98 -12.19 -3.04
N LEU A 223 -2.86 -11.33 -3.57
CA LEU A 223 -3.06 -9.96 -3.10
C LEU A 223 -3.78 -9.87 -1.74
N GLY A 224 -4.43 -10.94 -1.30
CA GLY A 224 -5.03 -11.07 0.04
C GLY A 224 -4.11 -11.72 1.07
N SER A 225 -2.90 -12.12 0.69
CA SER A 225 -1.96 -12.77 1.59
C SER A 225 -1.39 -11.81 2.64
N ASN A 226 -1.03 -12.33 3.80
CA ASN A 226 -0.37 -11.53 4.83
C ASN A 226 0.96 -10.96 4.32
N GLU A 227 1.70 -11.70 3.52
CA GLU A 227 2.97 -11.25 2.97
C GLU A 227 2.80 -10.02 2.06
N PHE A 228 1.71 -9.96 1.28
CA PHE A 228 1.39 -8.77 0.50
C PHE A 228 1.00 -7.56 1.35
N LEU A 229 0.35 -7.80 2.49
CA LEU A 229 -0.13 -6.74 3.39
C LEU A 229 0.95 -6.14 4.28
N TYR A 230 2.07 -6.84 4.46
CA TYR A 230 3.15 -6.41 5.34
C TYR A 230 4.44 -6.20 4.53
N VAL A 231 5.14 -5.13 4.87
CA VAL A 231 6.53 -4.90 4.44
C VAL A 231 7.42 -5.58 5.46
N ASN A 232 8.21 -6.54 4.99
CA ASN A 232 9.16 -7.32 5.77
C ASN A 232 10.60 -6.93 5.43
#